data_5087cd04c25bef9b6fffaae5a6f91ead
#
_entry.id   5087cd04c25bef9b6fffaae5a6f91ead
#
_cell.length_a   1.000
_cell.length_b   1.000
_cell.length_c   1.000
_cell.angle_alpha   90.00
_cell.angle_beta   90.00
_cell.angle_gamma   90.00
#
_symmetry.space_group_name_H-M   'P 1'
#
loop_
_entity.id
_entity.type
_entity.pdbx_description
1 polymer ?
#
loop_
_entity_poly.entity_id
_entity_poly.type
_entity_poly.pdbx_seq_one_letter_code
_entity_poly.pdbx_strand_id
1 'polypeptide(L)'
;TCLLAIALLFVATTAMAAHIRLNGDYCEGNTFEIRKREKDYHTLYCYRCYDEFTENHWSIDTPQYKATCTKVAVCTSCLMSYGEYGPHDWGAWQSRGNNSEHIRHCQRDGCDAVDTASCSGDSSATCITLGTCSTCGGQYYSAHAFPAGQNWHSDDKNHWLSCTVCHEAKTKMGAHWFVQGAVSVCLKSAATCVAPAVYYTNCDYCYHKGTDTY
;
A
#
# COMPACT_ATOMS: atom_id res chain seq x y z
N THR A 1 16.69 -11.51 56.70
CA THR A 1 15.49 -10.94 56.05
C THR A 1 15.05 -11.89 54.94
N CYS A 2 14.02 -12.68 55.24
CA CYS A 2 13.42 -13.67 54.34
C CYS A 2 12.46 -12.94 53.40
N LEU A 3 12.80 -12.92 52.10
CA LEU A 3 11.91 -12.46 51.04
C LEU A 3 10.89 -13.57 50.77
N LEU A 4 9.65 -13.38 51.28
CA LEU A 4 8.48 -14.17 50.84
C LEU A 4 8.17 -13.81 49.39
N ALA A 5 8.38 -14.77 48.48
CA ALA A 5 7.82 -14.72 47.16
C ALA A 5 6.31 -14.97 47.26
N ILE A 6 5.51 -13.92 47.18
CA ILE A 6 4.06 -14.02 47.04
C ILE A 6 3.80 -14.46 45.62
N ALA A 7 3.51 -15.75 45.42
CA ALA A 7 2.91 -16.27 44.19
C ALA A 7 1.49 -15.69 44.08
N LEU A 8 1.32 -14.64 43.28
CA LEU A 8 0.02 -14.13 42.91
C LEU A 8 -0.69 -15.20 42.06
N LEU A 9 -1.57 -15.99 42.70
CA LEU A 9 -2.58 -16.79 42.01
C LEU A 9 -3.57 -15.81 41.37
N PHE A 10 -3.36 -15.49 40.12
CA PHE A 10 -4.42 -14.84 39.33
C PHE A 10 -5.50 -15.89 39.02
N VAL A 11 -6.57 -15.87 39.77
CA VAL A 11 -7.82 -16.53 39.42
C VAL A 11 -8.44 -15.69 38.31
N ALA A 12 -8.22 -16.10 37.06
CA ALA A 12 -8.92 -15.52 35.92
C ALA A 12 -10.37 -16.01 35.99
N THR A 13 -11.26 -15.19 36.54
CA THR A 13 -12.72 -15.42 36.46
C THR A 13 -13.22 -14.93 35.11
N THR A 14 -12.93 -15.65 34.05
CA THR A 14 -13.64 -15.55 32.78
C THR A 14 -14.24 -16.90 32.50
N ALA A 15 -15.48 -16.92 32.00
CA ALA A 15 -16.22 -18.12 31.66
C ALA A 15 -15.42 -18.93 30.62
N MET A 16 -14.45 -19.71 31.08
CA MET A 16 -13.84 -20.75 30.29
C MET A 16 -14.89 -21.80 30.06
N ALA A 17 -15.27 -21.95 28.81
CA ALA A 17 -16.19 -22.99 28.40
C ALA A 17 -15.68 -24.37 28.84
N ALA A 18 -16.60 -25.27 29.13
CA ALA A 18 -16.30 -26.69 29.37
C ALA A 18 -15.25 -27.18 28.36
N HIS A 19 -14.18 -27.79 28.82
CA HIS A 19 -13.19 -28.44 27.97
C HIS A 19 -13.50 -29.91 27.80
N ILE A 20 -13.08 -30.50 26.69
CA ILE A 20 -13.24 -31.94 26.44
C ILE A 20 -12.06 -32.67 27.09
N ARG A 21 -12.37 -33.66 27.90
CA ARG A 21 -11.41 -34.56 28.55
C ARG A 21 -10.78 -35.50 27.52
N LEU A 22 -9.64 -36.12 27.86
CA LEU A 22 -9.00 -37.15 27.03
C LEU A 22 -9.88 -38.35 26.71
N ASN A 23 -10.88 -38.68 27.55
CA ASN A 23 -11.84 -39.73 27.33
C ASN A 23 -13.09 -39.30 26.51
N GLY A 24 -13.15 -38.03 26.06
CA GLY A 24 -14.24 -37.46 25.26
C GLY A 24 -15.37 -36.83 26.06
N ASP A 25 -15.38 -36.92 27.39
CA ASP A 25 -16.40 -36.30 28.25
C ASP A 25 -16.18 -34.80 28.44
N TYR A 26 -17.24 -34.08 28.76
CA TYR A 26 -17.12 -32.65 29.14
C TYR A 26 -16.73 -32.50 30.60
N CYS A 27 -15.82 -31.56 30.86
CA CYS A 27 -15.48 -31.14 32.20
C CYS A 27 -15.80 -29.66 32.39
N GLU A 28 -16.61 -29.32 33.37
CA GLU A 28 -16.97 -27.95 33.76
C GLU A 28 -15.99 -27.37 34.82
N GLY A 29 -14.75 -27.84 34.83
CA GLY A 29 -13.72 -27.32 35.75
C GLY A 29 -13.39 -25.87 35.36
N ASN A 30 -13.23 -25.04 36.39
CA ASN A 30 -12.91 -23.63 36.24
C ASN A 30 -11.59 -23.21 36.92
N THR A 31 -10.85 -24.19 37.45
CA THR A 31 -9.58 -23.95 38.10
C THR A 31 -8.48 -24.62 37.32
N PHE A 32 -7.61 -23.82 36.71
CA PHE A 32 -6.56 -24.30 35.82
C PHE A 32 -5.19 -23.78 36.26
N GLU A 33 -4.16 -24.58 35.95
CA GLU A 33 -2.76 -24.16 36.05
C GLU A 33 -2.12 -24.19 34.65
N ILE A 34 -1.36 -23.17 34.32
CA ILE A 34 -0.62 -23.10 33.05
C ILE A 34 0.66 -23.91 33.21
N ARG A 35 0.72 -25.06 32.54
CA ARG A 35 1.87 -25.97 32.55
C ARG A 35 2.93 -25.60 31.51
N LYS A 36 2.49 -25.16 30.34
CA LYS A 36 3.38 -24.89 29.20
C LYS A 36 2.90 -23.66 28.44
N ARG A 37 3.85 -22.89 27.94
CA ARG A 37 3.62 -21.71 27.09
C ARG A 37 4.43 -21.90 25.81
N GLU A 38 3.74 -22.08 24.69
CA GLU A 38 4.31 -22.19 23.35
C GLU A 38 3.96 -20.96 22.53
N LYS A 39 4.54 -20.84 21.33
CA LYS A 39 4.34 -19.67 20.47
C LYS A 39 2.85 -19.46 20.09
N ASP A 40 2.15 -20.53 19.81
CA ASP A 40 0.79 -20.45 19.23
C ASP A 40 -0.31 -20.91 20.22
N TYR A 41 0.08 -21.58 21.29
CA TYR A 41 -0.85 -22.13 22.27
C TYR A 41 -0.23 -22.21 23.68
N HIS A 42 -1.06 -22.46 24.67
CA HIS A 42 -0.63 -22.85 26.01
C HIS A 42 -1.31 -24.12 26.47
N THR A 43 -0.67 -24.85 27.38
CA THR A 43 -1.22 -26.07 27.98
C THR A 43 -1.75 -25.74 29.37
N LEU A 44 -2.98 -26.13 29.63
CA LEU A 44 -3.69 -25.95 30.87
C LEU A 44 -3.86 -27.31 31.54
N TYR A 45 -3.67 -27.36 32.86
CA TYR A 45 -3.98 -28.49 33.71
C TYR A 45 -5.23 -28.18 34.53
N CYS A 46 -6.23 -29.04 34.44
CA CYS A 46 -7.49 -28.89 35.16
C CYS A 46 -7.45 -29.62 36.51
N TYR A 47 -7.62 -28.90 37.60
CA TYR A 47 -7.65 -29.50 38.94
C TYR A 47 -8.92 -30.31 39.25
N ARG A 48 -9.96 -30.25 38.40
CA ARG A 48 -11.20 -31.04 38.59
C ARG A 48 -11.11 -32.41 37.97
N CYS A 49 -10.58 -32.53 36.73
CA CYS A 49 -10.50 -33.81 36.03
C CYS A 49 -9.08 -34.36 35.94
N TYR A 50 -8.10 -33.58 36.35
CA TYR A 50 -6.67 -33.93 36.32
C TYR A 50 -6.08 -34.15 34.93
N ASP A 51 -6.79 -33.67 33.89
CA ASP A 51 -6.34 -33.76 32.51
C ASP A 51 -5.60 -32.48 32.09
N GLU A 52 -4.65 -32.63 31.15
CA GLU A 52 -4.02 -31.53 30.43
C GLU A 52 -4.71 -31.34 29.07
N PHE A 53 -4.91 -30.10 28.69
CA PHE A 53 -5.42 -29.74 27.35
C PHE A 53 -4.74 -28.47 26.84
N THR A 54 -4.75 -28.30 25.51
CA THR A 54 -4.16 -27.14 24.86
C THR A 54 -5.25 -26.15 24.44
N GLU A 55 -4.93 -24.88 24.55
CA GLU A 55 -5.78 -23.79 24.10
C GLU A 55 -4.93 -22.79 23.30
N ASN A 56 -5.43 -22.32 22.17
CA ASN A 56 -4.79 -21.26 21.41
C ASN A 56 -4.79 -19.97 22.25
N HIS A 57 -3.80 -19.10 22.00
CA HIS A 57 -3.77 -17.81 22.65
C HIS A 57 -4.98 -16.96 22.24
N TRP A 58 -5.54 -16.27 23.21
CA TRP A 58 -6.65 -15.35 23.01
C TRP A 58 -6.52 -14.12 23.91
N SER A 59 -7.09 -13.00 23.47
CA SER A 59 -7.10 -11.76 24.25
C SER A 59 -8.48 -11.13 24.27
N ILE A 60 -8.82 -10.51 25.39
CA ILE A 60 -9.99 -9.65 25.48
C ILE A 60 -9.73 -8.33 24.77
N ASP A 61 -10.79 -7.70 24.24
CA ASP A 61 -10.69 -6.43 23.50
C ASP A 61 -10.56 -5.24 24.46
N THR A 62 -9.46 -5.21 25.21
CA THR A 62 -9.10 -4.08 26.07
C THR A 62 -7.72 -3.56 25.72
N PRO A 63 -7.40 -2.29 25.97
CA PRO A 63 -6.11 -1.67 25.63
C PRO A 63 -4.89 -2.43 26.14
N GLN A 64 -5.03 -3.15 27.24
CA GLN A 64 -3.95 -3.91 27.88
C GLN A 64 -3.56 -5.15 27.05
N TYR A 65 -4.55 -5.89 26.50
CA TYR A 65 -4.35 -7.20 25.88
C TYR A 65 -4.42 -7.17 24.36
N LYS A 66 -5.12 -6.20 23.77
CA LYS A 66 -5.30 -6.06 22.31
C LYS A 66 -4.00 -5.71 21.61
N ALA A 67 -3.78 -6.30 20.44
CA ALA A 67 -2.71 -5.87 19.53
C ALA A 67 -2.92 -4.43 19.06
N THR A 68 -1.83 -3.70 18.95
CA THR A 68 -1.77 -2.36 18.35
C THR A 68 -0.64 -2.28 17.36
N CYS A 69 -0.52 -1.21 16.63
CA CYS A 69 0.61 -0.99 15.71
C CYS A 69 1.98 -0.90 16.42
N THR A 70 2.00 -0.77 17.76
CA THR A 70 3.23 -0.68 18.56
C THR A 70 3.47 -1.91 19.44
N LYS A 71 2.48 -2.77 19.59
CA LYS A 71 2.61 -4.01 20.37
C LYS A 71 1.73 -5.13 19.79
N VAL A 72 2.17 -6.36 19.93
CA VAL A 72 1.36 -7.56 19.64
C VAL A 72 0.33 -7.81 20.75
N ALA A 73 -0.64 -8.68 20.49
CA ALA A 73 -1.61 -9.09 21.51
C ALA A 73 -0.93 -9.81 22.68
N VAL A 74 -1.53 -9.72 23.85
CA VAL A 74 -1.13 -10.47 25.05
C VAL A 74 -2.23 -11.44 25.43
N CYS A 75 -1.91 -12.71 25.56
CA CYS A 75 -2.87 -13.72 25.96
C CYS A 75 -3.41 -13.42 27.37
N THR A 76 -4.73 -13.36 27.52
CA THR A 76 -5.38 -13.05 28.79
C THR A 76 -5.13 -14.14 29.85
N SER A 77 -4.99 -15.40 29.44
CA SER A 77 -4.79 -16.53 30.34
C SER A 77 -3.32 -16.66 30.78
N CYS A 78 -2.37 -16.67 29.82
CA CYS A 78 -0.98 -16.99 30.12
C CYS A 78 -0.01 -15.80 30.09
N LEU A 79 -0.49 -14.62 29.72
CA LEU A 79 0.23 -13.35 29.62
C LEU A 79 1.40 -13.36 28.60
N MET A 80 1.47 -14.36 27.73
CA MET A 80 2.42 -14.34 26.61
C MET A 80 1.95 -13.40 25.51
N SER A 81 2.90 -12.72 24.92
CA SER A 81 2.68 -11.98 23.66
C SER A 81 2.55 -12.96 22.51
N TYR A 82 1.57 -12.74 21.61
CA TYR A 82 1.31 -13.63 20.48
C TYR A 82 0.74 -12.85 19.29
N GLY A 83 0.73 -13.51 18.12
CA GLY A 83 0.21 -12.93 16.88
C GLY A 83 1.08 -11.82 16.32
N GLU A 84 0.47 -10.96 15.53
CA GLU A 84 1.12 -9.86 14.84
C GLU A 84 0.67 -8.49 15.38
N TYR A 85 1.35 -7.43 14.96
CA TYR A 85 0.94 -6.07 15.27
C TYR A 85 -0.44 -5.76 14.70
N GLY A 86 -1.22 -5.03 15.43
CA GLY A 86 -2.55 -4.58 14.99
C GLY A 86 -2.47 -3.39 14.03
N PRO A 87 -3.62 -2.95 13.51
CA PRO A 87 -3.71 -1.81 12.61
C PRO A 87 -3.34 -0.49 13.31
N HIS A 88 -2.92 0.47 12.49
CA HIS A 88 -2.75 1.85 12.94
C HIS A 88 -4.09 2.51 13.27
N ASP A 89 -4.06 3.44 14.21
CA ASP A 89 -5.18 4.33 14.55
C ASP A 89 -4.96 5.65 13.83
N TRP A 90 -5.44 5.72 12.59
CA TRP A 90 -5.18 6.87 11.74
C TRP A 90 -6.02 8.09 12.13
N GLY A 91 -5.36 9.23 12.28
CA GLY A 91 -6.01 10.52 12.41
C GLY A 91 -6.66 11.01 11.11
N ALA A 92 -7.22 12.19 11.16
CA ALA A 92 -7.79 12.84 9.98
C ALA A 92 -6.71 13.19 8.96
N TRP A 93 -7.09 13.16 7.67
CA TRP A 93 -6.24 13.62 6.60
C TRP A 93 -6.01 15.14 6.68
N GLN A 94 -4.78 15.55 6.47
CA GLN A 94 -4.35 16.95 6.47
C GLN A 94 -3.58 17.25 5.18
N SER A 95 -3.66 18.48 4.70
CA SER A 95 -2.82 18.91 3.58
C SER A 95 -1.34 18.85 3.97
N ARG A 96 -0.52 18.25 3.11
CA ARG A 96 0.93 18.25 3.27
C ARG A 96 1.58 19.60 2.94
N GLY A 97 0.83 20.50 2.31
CA GLY A 97 1.32 21.83 1.89
C GLY A 97 2.19 21.83 0.62
N ASN A 98 2.30 20.71 -0.07
CA ASN A 98 3.07 20.56 -1.31
C ASN A 98 2.20 20.66 -2.59
N ASN A 99 0.93 21.02 -2.44
CA ASN A 99 -0.07 21.13 -3.52
C ASN A 99 -0.24 19.84 -4.36
N SER A 100 0.01 18.69 -3.79
CA SER A 100 -0.14 17.40 -4.50
C SER A 100 -0.62 16.26 -3.60
N GLU A 101 -0.30 16.30 -2.32
CA GLU A 101 -0.54 15.18 -1.39
C GLU A 101 -1.22 15.63 -0.11
N HIS A 102 -1.93 14.70 0.49
CA HIS A 102 -2.39 14.80 1.85
C HIS A 102 -1.74 13.69 2.70
N ILE A 103 -1.72 13.90 3.99
CA ILE A 103 -0.99 13.10 4.97
C ILE A 103 -1.88 12.86 6.18
N ARG A 104 -1.74 11.71 6.82
CA ARG A 104 -2.28 11.44 8.15
C ARG A 104 -1.26 10.70 9.00
N HIS A 105 -1.35 10.91 10.29
CA HIS A 105 -0.48 10.31 11.28
C HIS A 105 -1.24 9.29 12.13
N CYS A 106 -0.56 8.26 12.58
CA CYS A 106 -1.10 7.39 13.60
C CYS A 106 -1.26 8.18 14.91
N GLN A 107 -2.43 8.04 15.57
CA GLN A 107 -2.78 8.76 16.80
C GLN A 107 -2.31 8.03 18.06
N ARG A 108 -1.65 6.89 17.94
CA ARG A 108 -1.19 6.12 19.10
C ARG A 108 0.16 6.61 19.57
N ASP A 109 0.29 6.77 20.89
CA ASP A 109 1.55 7.12 21.53
C ASP A 109 2.66 6.12 21.14
N GLY A 110 3.82 6.66 20.78
CA GLY A 110 4.97 5.88 20.35
C GLY A 110 4.88 5.27 18.96
N CYS A 111 3.92 5.70 18.12
CA CYS A 111 3.83 5.32 16.73
C CYS A 111 4.00 6.52 15.81
N ASP A 112 5.13 6.60 15.13
CA ASP A 112 5.45 7.66 14.17
C ASP A 112 5.02 7.33 12.73
N ALA A 113 4.14 6.35 12.56
CA ALA A 113 3.68 5.95 11.24
C ALA A 113 2.88 7.06 10.56
N VAL A 114 3.19 7.24 9.29
CA VAL A 114 2.60 8.23 8.41
C VAL A 114 2.03 7.54 7.19
N ASP A 115 0.84 7.93 6.79
CA ASP A 115 0.21 7.51 5.54
C ASP A 115 0.04 8.73 4.63
N THR A 116 0.32 8.57 3.33
CA THR A 116 0.26 9.65 2.35
C THR A 116 -0.52 9.19 1.13
N ALA A 117 -1.31 10.09 0.56
CA ALA A 117 -2.01 9.84 -0.69
C ALA A 117 -2.12 11.13 -1.52
N SER A 118 -2.31 10.97 -2.82
CA SER A 118 -2.46 12.10 -3.73
C SER A 118 -3.80 12.80 -3.52
N CYS A 119 -3.78 14.12 -3.56
CA CYS A 119 -4.98 14.93 -3.54
C CYS A 119 -5.80 14.75 -4.82
N SER A 120 -7.13 14.76 -4.68
CA SER A 120 -8.07 14.59 -5.79
C SER A 120 -9.47 15.13 -5.43
N GLY A 121 -10.41 15.04 -6.38
CA GLY A 121 -11.84 15.26 -6.14
C GLY A 121 -12.38 16.59 -6.69
N ASP A 122 -11.53 17.47 -7.19
CA ASP A 122 -11.95 18.70 -7.88
C ASP A 122 -11.71 18.58 -9.39
N SER A 123 -12.75 18.54 -10.16
CA SER A 123 -12.68 18.43 -11.62
C SER A 123 -12.14 19.68 -12.32
N SER A 124 -12.08 20.82 -11.62
CA SER A 124 -11.49 22.06 -12.14
C SER A 124 -9.97 22.13 -11.96
N ALA A 125 -9.40 21.25 -11.12
CA ALA A 125 -7.97 21.17 -10.92
C ALA A 125 -7.25 20.72 -12.19
N THR A 126 -6.18 21.42 -12.54
CA THR A 126 -5.27 21.07 -13.63
C THR A 126 -3.82 21.12 -13.16
N CYS A 127 -2.85 20.82 -14.01
CA CYS A 127 -1.44 20.99 -13.67
C CYS A 127 -0.99 22.46 -13.54
N ILE A 128 -1.84 23.41 -13.88
CA ILE A 128 -1.58 24.88 -13.79
C ILE A 128 -2.68 25.62 -13.02
N THR A 129 -3.77 24.96 -12.67
CA THR A 129 -4.89 25.54 -11.91
C THR A 129 -5.10 24.75 -10.64
N LEU A 130 -5.08 25.41 -9.49
CA LEU A 130 -5.34 24.80 -8.19
C LEU A 130 -6.82 24.40 -8.06
N GLY A 131 -7.06 23.21 -7.57
CA GLY A 131 -8.35 22.74 -7.09
C GLY A 131 -8.32 22.47 -5.60
N THR A 132 -9.47 22.11 -5.03
CA THR A 132 -9.61 21.80 -3.61
C THR A 132 -9.74 20.28 -3.40
N CYS A 133 -8.85 19.69 -2.63
CA CYS A 133 -8.90 18.26 -2.31
C CYS A 133 -10.17 17.94 -1.49
N SER A 134 -10.99 17.02 -1.99
CA SER A 134 -12.22 16.60 -1.32
C SER A 134 -11.98 15.88 0.01
N THR A 135 -10.78 15.34 0.21
CA THR A 135 -10.42 14.56 1.41
C THR A 135 -9.88 15.43 2.54
N CYS A 136 -8.96 16.37 2.25
CA CYS A 136 -8.29 17.17 3.27
C CYS A 136 -8.62 18.67 3.21
N GLY A 137 -9.37 19.13 2.21
CA GLY A 137 -9.68 20.55 2.00
C GLY A 137 -8.49 21.41 1.54
N GLY A 138 -7.30 20.82 1.39
CA GLY A 138 -6.11 21.52 0.91
C GLY A 138 -6.13 21.74 -0.60
N GLN A 139 -5.36 22.73 -1.06
CA GLN A 139 -5.23 22.99 -2.50
C GLN A 139 -4.24 22.03 -3.16
N TYR A 140 -4.49 21.67 -4.41
CA TYR A 140 -3.61 20.79 -5.18
C TYR A 140 -3.65 21.08 -6.67
N TYR A 141 -2.58 20.72 -7.36
CA TYR A 141 -2.55 20.62 -8.81
C TYR A 141 -2.83 19.18 -9.24
N SER A 142 -3.63 18.99 -10.28
CA SER A 142 -3.75 17.67 -10.91
C SER A 142 -2.45 17.27 -11.61
N ALA A 143 -2.28 15.98 -11.82
CA ALA A 143 -1.20 15.45 -12.63
C ALA A 143 -1.27 16.01 -14.06
N HIS A 144 -0.12 16.05 -14.74
CA HIS A 144 -0.09 16.40 -16.16
C HIS A 144 -0.89 15.40 -17.00
N ALA A 145 -1.72 15.91 -17.88
CA ALA A 145 -2.47 15.11 -18.84
C ALA A 145 -1.69 14.94 -20.14
N PHE A 146 -1.34 13.71 -20.47
CA PHE A 146 -0.65 13.36 -21.71
C PHE A 146 -1.62 12.65 -22.67
N PRO A 147 -1.59 12.95 -23.98
CA PRO A 147 -2.48 12.31 -24.93
C PRO A 147 -2.18 10.80 -25.01
N ALA A 148 -3.23 9.99 -25.13
CA ALA A 148 -3.13 8.57 -25.37
C ALA A 148 -2.79 8.34 -26.86
N GLY A 149 -1.53 8.35 -27.25
CA GLY A 149 -1.11 8.10 -28.64
C GLY A 149 -0.69 9.37 -29.40
N GLN A 150 -0.55 9.38 -30.56
CA GLN A 150 -0.09 10.03 -31.76
C GLN A 150 0.23 11.54 -31.82
N ASN A 151 0.06 12.34 -30.80
CA ASN A 151 0.47 13.75 -30.83
C ASN A 151 1.91 13.92 -30.35
N TRP A 152 2.83 13.31 -31.07
CA TRP A 152 4.24 13.41 -30.80
C TRP A 152 4.79 14.77 -31.26
N HIS A 153 5.60 15.37 -30.41
CA HIS A 153 6.47 16.49 -30.72
C HIS A 153 7.88 15.98 -30.97
N SER A 154 8.68 16.73 -31.74
CA SER A 154 10.05 16.35 -32.03
C SER A 154 10.92 17.57 -32.28
N ASP A 155 12.20 17.39 -32.06
CA ASP A 155 13.29 18.22 -32.56
C ASP A 155 14.22 17.35 -33.45
N ASP A 156 15.39 17.86 -33.81
CA ASP A 156 16.33 17.12 -34.65
C ASP A 156 16.90 15.83 -34.04
N LYS A 157 16.76 15.66 -32.69
CA LYS A 157 17.40 14.55 -31.95
C LYS A 157 16.38 13.63 -31.29
N ASN A 158 15.30 14.19 -30.81
CA ASN A 158 14.36 13.47 -29.91
C ASN A 158 12.91 13.67 -30.32
N HIS A 159 12.07 12.77 -29.84
CA HIS A 159 10.61 12.90 -29.83
C HIS A 159 10.07 12.79 -28.40
N TRP A 160 8.89 13.38 -28.14
CA TRP A 160 8.21 13.33 -26.83
C TRP A 160 6.71 13.61 -26.98
N LEU A 161 5.96 13.30 -25.90
CA LEU A 161 4.58 13.78 -25.73
C LEU A 161 4.58 14.97 -24.79
N SER A 162 3.88 16.04 -25.13
CA SER A 162 3.68 17.19 -24.25
C SER A 162 2.36 17.11 -23.50
N CYS A 163 2.31 17.68 -22.31
CA CYS A 163 1.06 17.85 -21.57
C CYS A 163 0.05 18.67 -22.38
N THR A 164 -1.19 18.20 -22.47
CA THR A 164 -2.26 18.88 -23.24
C THR A 164 -2.74 20.17 -22.62
N VAL A 165 -2.37 20.43 -21.36
CA VAL A 165 -2.82 21.61 -20.60
C VAL A 165 -1.74 22.68 -20.52
N CYS A 166 -0.54 22.35 -19.99
CA CYS A 166 0.54 23.34 -19.87
C CYS A 166 1.49 23.38 -21.06
N HIS A 167 1.49 22.34 -21.91
CA HIS A 167 2.38 22.16 -23.07
C HIS A 167 3.88 22.07 -22.77
N GLU A 168 4.30 22.33 -21.53
CA GLU A 168 5.71 22.35 -21.11
C GLU A 168 6.20 21.00 -20.60
N ALA A 169 5.38 20.29 -19.81
CA ALA A 169 5.77 18.99 -19.30
C ALA A 169 5.84 17.95 -20.42
N LYS A 170 6.93 17.19 -20.45
CA LYS A 170 7.24 16.19 -21.48
C LYS A 170 7.30 14.79 -20.88
N THR A 171 6.85 13.80 -21.62
CA THR A 171 6.99 12.39 -21.27
C THR A 171 7.38 11.55 -22.47
N LYS A 172 7.82 10.31 -22.24
CA LYS A 172 8.28 9.37 -23.31
C LYS A 172 9.34 10.01 -24.23
N MET A 173 10.19 10.86 -23.69
CA MET A 173 11.27 11.45 -24.46
C MET A 173 12.28 10.38 -24.84
N GLY A 174 12.61 10.30 -26.13
CA GLY A 174 13.59 9.36 -26.67
C GLY A 174 14.20 9.84 -27.99
N ALA A 175 15.34 9.25 -28.36
CA ALA A 175 15.93 9.48 -29.66
C ALA A 175 15.02 8.94 -30.79
N HIS A 176 15.16 9.49 -31.98
CA HIS A 176 14.41 8.99 -33.14
C HIS A 176 14.78 7.53 -33.48
N TRP A 177 13.74 6.74 -33.70
CA TRP A 177 13.86 5.38 -34.20
C TRP A 177 13.44 5.37 -35.65
N PHE A 178 14.44 5.42 -36.56
CA PHE A 178 14.21 5.51 -37.99
C PHE A 178 13.89 4.16 -38.61
N VAL A 179 12.78 4.12 -39.33
CA VAL A 179 12.28 2.96 -40.07
C VAL A 179 12.03 3.31 -41.52
N GLN A 180 11.90 2.30 -42.38
CA GLN A 180 11.43 2.45 -43.77
C GLN A 180 9.91 2.39 -43.80
N GLY A 181 9.28 3.55 -43.93
CA GLY A 181 7.82 3.70 -44.02
C GLY A 181 7.43 4.67 -45.10
N ALA A 182 6.59 4.25 -46.04
CA ALA A 182 6.12 5.08 -47.15
C ALA A 182 5.15 6.16 -46.70
N VAL A 183 5.65 7.11 -45.89
CA VAL A 183 4.89 8.21 -45.33
C VAL A 183 4.99 9.43 -46.24
N SER A 184 3.87 10.03 -46.62
CA SER A 184 3.81 11.11 -47.60
C SER A 184 4.70 12.32 -47.27
N VAL A 185 4.82 12.66 -45.97
CA VAL A 185 5.67 13.76 -45.48
C VAL A 185 7.18 13.48 -45.67
N CYS A 186 7.56 12.23 -45.90
CA CYS A 186 8.94 11.80 -46.12
C CYS A 186 9.20 11.41 -47.58
N LEU A 187 8.27 11.69 -48.47
CA LEU A 187 8.45 11.47 -49.91
C LEU A 187 9.59 12.36 -50.48
N LYS A 188 10.61 11.74 -51.11
CA LYS A 188 11.69 12.44 -51.78
C LYS A 188 11.37 12.67 -53.27
N SER A 189 10.92 11.61 -53.94
CA SER A 189 10.48 11.69 -55.33
C SER A 189 9.29 10.76 -55.58
N ALA A 190 8.31 11.24 -56.35
CA ALA A 190 7.16 10.43 -56.74
C ALA A 190 7.54 9.35 -57.75
N ALA A 191 6.77 8.27 -57.77
CA ALA A 191 6.89 7.25 -58.79
C ALA A 191 6.61 7.84 -60.19
N THR A 192 7.35 7.34 -61.19
CA THR A 192 7.11 7.61 -62.61
C THR A 192 6.85 6.29 -63.31
N CYS A 193 6.57 6.33 -64.60
CA CYS A 193 6.40 5.10 -65.41
C CYS A 193 7.69 4.29 -65.58
N VAL A 194 8.82 4.86 -65.20
CA VAL A 194 10.16 4.24 -65.36
C VAL A 194 10.95 4.13 -64.04
N ALA A 195 10.46 4.70 -62.95
CA ALA A 195 11.14 4.69 -61.65
C ALA A 195 10.13 4.63 -60.49
N PRO A 196 10.41 3.83 -59.42
CA PRO A 196 9.60 3.81 -58.21
C PRO A 196 9.67 5.14 -57.45
N ALA A 197 8.76 5.33 -56.53
CA ALA A 197 8.86 6.41 -55.56
C ALA A 197 10.05 6.17 -54.61
N VAL A 198 10.69 7.25 -54.18
CA VAL A 198 11.78 7.21 -53.21
C VAL A 198 11.36 7.99 -51.97
N TYR A 199 11.59 7.40 -50.80
CA TYR A 199 11.28 7.99 -49.52
C TYR A 199 12.55 8.18 -48.68
N TYR A 200 12.53 9.15 -47.78
CA TYR A 200 13.45 9.20 -46.68
C TYR A 200 12.96 8.26 -45.57
N THR A 201 13.88 7.70 -44.81
CA THR A 201 13.53 7.02 -43.54
C THR A 201 12.79 8.00 -42.64
N ASN A 202 11.91 7.50 -41.78
CA ASN A 202 11.14 8.31 -40.88
C ASN A 202 11.15 7.71 -39.45
N CYS A 203 11.04 8.57 -38.44
CA CYS A 203 10.84 8.08 -37.10
C CYS A 203 9.47 7.39 -36.97
N ASP A 204 9.44 6.20 -36.39
CA ASP A 204 8.25 5.37 -36.23
C ASP A 204 7.18 6.04 -35.33
N TYR A 205 7.58 6.93 -34.43
CA TYR A 205 6.70 7.62 -33.51
C TYR A 205 6.19 8.96 -34.04
N CYS A 206 7.09 9.85 -34.46
CA CYS A 206 6.77 11.25 -34.76
C CYS A 206 6.85 11.60 -36.26
N TYR A 207 7.22 10.64 -37.09
CA TYR A 207 7.44 10.80 -38.55
C TYR A 207 8.54 11.83 -38.93
N HIS A 208 9.39 12.21 -37.96
CA HIS A 208 10.56 13.05 -38.28
C HIS A 208 11.39 12.39 -39.39
N LYS A 209 11.71 13.20 -40.38
CA LYS A 209 12.41 12.74 -41.59
C LYS A 209 13.88 12.44 -41.29
N GLY A 210 14.35 11.24 -41.60
CA GLY A 210 15.74 10.87 -41.54
C GLY A 210 16.56 11.33 -42.75
N THR A 211 17.82 10.97 -42.79
CA THR A 211 18.77 11.31 -43.86
C THR A 211 18.86 10.26 -44.95
N ASP A 212 18.63 9.01 -44.60
CA ASP A 212 18.74 7.88 -45.51
C ASP A 212 17.48 7.74 -46.36
N THR A 213 17.68 7.18 -47.57
CA THR A 213 16.57 6.97 -48.54
C THR A 213 16.52 5.52 -48.98
N TYR A 214 15.35 5.07 -49.39
CA TYR A 214 15.07 3.72 -49.88
C TYR A 214 14.03 3.74 -51.00
#